data_2dfd27eb9c457127ed9f74a75eb583ad
#
_entry.id   2dfd27eb9c457127ed9f74a75eb583ad
#
_cell.length_a   1.000
_cell.length_b   1.000
_cell.length_c   1.000
_cell.angle_alpha   90.00
_cell.angle_beta   90.00
_cell.angle_gamma   90.00
#
_symmetry.space_group_name_H-M   'P 1'
#
loop_
_entity.id
_entity.type
_entity.pdbx_description
1 polymer ?
#
loop_
_entity_poly.entity_id
_entity_poly.type
_entity_poly.pdbx_seq_one_letter_code
_entity_poly.pdbx_strand_id
1 'polypeptide(L)'
;MFVWSKTISASQEEYFEDRFLGMAQTNAVITKLSDAKKLRVEVFLEKKNSAKNLINEFGGKVEKIKKRNWARINAPSKRPLIKIRDQILVSDNPNLESLKSLKKKHPNKKIIAIPAALAFGTGDHATTSTCLRIIVDISKKYLKEKTDWSFCDIGTGTGILAITAKLMGANRVEGFDFDPEAITIAKRNIDINSVDDIQIYEKDVFQWLPSERKSWNIIAANIFANVLNPNLEKIWSAVSNDGHLVISGILNEHHKSVIETSKSNGMPTPNIHTKGKWVSFHYQKSQ
;
A
#
# COMPACT_ATOMS: atom_id res chain seq x y z
N MET A 1 23.17 -9.31 6.50
CA MET A 1 22.51 -8.24 5.73
C MET A 1 23.44 -7.04 5.63
N PHE A 2 23.43 -6.35 4.52
CA PHE A 2 24.19 -5.14 4.26
C PHE A 2 23.22 -4.03 3.90
N VAL A 3 23.53 -2.79 4.28
CA VAL A 3 22.82 -1.61 3.81
C VAL A 3 23.79 -0.76 2.99
N TRP A 4 23.38 -0.46 1.76
CA TRP A 4 23.99 0.61 0.99
C TRP A 4 23.22 1.89 1.26
N SER A 5 23.92 3.01 1.46
CA SER A 5 23.27 4.30 1.69
C SER A 5 23.94 5.43 0.96
N LYS A 6 23.15 6.38 0.46
CA LYS A 6 23.61 7.61 -0.19
C LYS A 6 22.70 8.79 0.18
N THR A 7 23.31 9.94 0.45
CA THR A 7 22.58 11.21 0.56
C THR A 7 22.50 11.84 -0.82
N ILE A 8 21.29 12.22 -1.22
CA ILE A 8 20.96 12.80 -2.51
C ILE A 8 20.26 14.16 -2.33
N SER A 9 20.19 14.97 -3.38
CA SER A 9 19.34 16.15 -3.41
C SER A 9 17.87 15.79 -3.64
N ALA A 10 16.95 16.64 -3.22
CA ALA A 10 15.52 16.44 -3.48
C ALA A 10 15.19 16.33 -4.99
N SER A 11 15.98 16.98 -5.85
CA SER A 11 15.83 16.87 -7.31
C SER A 11 16.17 15.48 -7.88
N GLN A 12 16.87 14.64 -7.13
CA GLN A 12 17.23 13.28 -7.51
C GLN A 12 16.27 12.23 -6.92
N GLU A 13 15.27 12.63 -6.13
CA GLU A 13 14.30 11.74 -5.49
C GLU A 13 13.66 10.81 -6.50
N GLU A 14 13.12 11.38 -7.57
CA GLU A 14 12.42 10.65 -8.62
C GLU A 14 13.29 9.59 -9.31
N TYR A 15 14.54 9.96 -9.65
CA TYR A 15 15.49 9.04 -10.26
C TYR A 15 15.76 7.80 -9.37
N PHE A 16 15.98 8.02 -8.07
CA PHE A 16 16.28 6.93 -7.14
C PHE A 16 15.03 6.13 -6.75
N GLU A 17 13.85 6.76 -6.72
CA GLU A 17 12.59 6.05 -6.56
C GLU A 17 12.34 5.10 -7.74
N ASP A 18 12.47 5.57 -8.98
CA ASP A 18 12.27 4.75 -10.17
C ASP A 18 13.30 3.62 -10.26
N ARG A 19 14.54 3.90 -9.85
CA ARG A 19 15.64 2.92 -9.90
C ARG A 19 15.49 1.80 -8.87
N PHE A 20 14.97 2.09 -7.68
CA PHE A 20 14.97 1.14 -6.56
C PHE A 20 13.59 0.74 -6.06
N LEU A 21 12.61 1.64 -6.04
CA LEU A 21 11.26 1.32 -5.56
C LEU A 21 10.38 0.66 -6.63
N GLY A 22 10.76 0.80 -7.91
CA GLY A 22 10.10 0.13 -9.05
C GLY A 22 10.59 -1.30 -9.33
N MET A 23 11.66 -1.76 -8.66
CA MET A 23 12.19 -3.10 -8.84
C MET A 23 11.66 -4.06 -7.78
N ALA A 24 10.94 -5.10 -8.19
CA ALA A 24 10.28 -6.10 -7.33
C ALA A 24 11.20 -6.88 -6.34
N GLN A 25 12.50 -6.61 -6.33
CA GLN A 25 13.50 -7.31 -5.49
C GLN A 25 14.41 -6.36 -4.69
N THR A 26 14.15 -5.05 -4.66
CA THR A 26 15.01 -4.12 -3.91
C THR A 26 14.27 -3.58 -2.69
N ASN A 27 14.76 -3.97 -1.51
CA ASN A 27 14.34 -3.39 -0.23
C ASN A 27 15.00 -2.01 -0.10
N ALA A 28 14.40 -0.98 -0.72
CA ALA A 28 14.89 0.38 -0.69
C ALA A 28 13.98 1.31 0.10
N VAL A 29 14.60 2.23 0.85
CA VAL A 29 13.90 3.26 1.64
C VAL A 29 14.49 4.61 1.30
N ILE A 30 13.62 5.60 1.00
CA ILE A 30 14.05 6.99 0.83
C ILE A 30 13.47 7.80 2.00
N THR A 31 14.36 8.41 2.78
CA THR A 31 14.01 9.17 3.98
C THR A 31 14.39 10.64 3.82
N LYS A 32 13.45 11.55 4.10
CA LYS A 32 13.74 12.99 4.16
C LYS A 32 14.60 13.31 5.38
N LEU A 33 15.69 14.03 5.17
CA LEU A 33 16.54 14.49 6.25
C LEU A 33 15.99 15.80 6.85
N SER A 34 16.54 16.21 7.99
CA SER A 34 16.17 17.50 8.64
C SER A 34 16.37 18.72 7.74
N ASP A 35 17.32 18.64 6.81
CA ASP A 35 17.44 19.59 5.70
C ASP A 35 16.47 19.15 4.58
N ALA A 36 15.38 19.91 4.39
CA ALA A 36 14.32 19.60 3.42
C ALA A 36 14.80 19.46 1.96
N LYS A 37 16.04 19.87 1.66
CA LYS A 37 16.66 19.73 0.33
C LYS A 37 17.45 18.44 0.15
N LYS A 38 17.58 17.63 1.21
CA LYS A 38 18.37 16.38 1.19
C LYS A 38 17.54 15.18 1.60
N LEU A 39 17.82 14.07 0.92
CA LEU A 39 17.20 12.78 1.13
C LEU A 39 18.28 11.74 1.37
N ARG A 40 17.99 10.71 2.12
CA ARG A 40 18.82 9.53 2.25
C ARG A 40 18.14 8.36 1.56
N VAL A 41 18.84 7.75 0.61
CA VAL A 41 18.45 6.50 -0.01
C VAL A 41 19.18 5.37 0.71
N GLU A 42 18.48 4.34 1.14
CA GLU A 42 19.02 3.15 1.77
C GLU A 42 18.50 1.91 1.04
N VAL A 43 19.39 1.01 0.64
CA VAL A 43 19.05 -0.25 -0.04
C VAL A 43 19.58 -1.40 0.81
N PHE A 44 18.70 -2.31 1.20
CA PHE A 44 19.01 -3.45 2.05
C PHE A 44 19.27 -4.68 1.20
N LEU A 45 20.40 -5.36 1.41
CA LEU A 45 20.91 -6.41 0.56
C LEU A 45 21.44 -7.57 1.39
N GLU A 46 21.18 -8.79 0.95
CA GLU A 46 21.69 -9.98 1.63
C GLU A 46 23.16 -10.22 1.33
N LYS A 47 23.58 -9.99 0.10
CA LYS A 47 24.95 -10.30 -0.39
C LYS A 47 25.83 -9.05 -0.42
N LYS A 48 27.06 -9.19 0.11
CA LYS A 48 28.06 -8.11 0.12
C LYS A 48 28.42 -7.62 -1.29
N ASN A 49 28.49 -8.52 -2.27
CA ASN A 49 28.84 -8.16 -3.64
C ASN A 49 27.78 -7.29 -4.31
N SER A 50 26.50 -7.56 -4.08
CA SER A 50 25.40 -6.70 -4.56
C SER A 50 25.50 -5.29 -3.98
N ALA A 51 25.87 -5.17 -2.70
CA ALA A 51 26.09 -3.88 -2.06
C ALA A 51 27.30 -3.13 -2.64
N LYS A 52 28.37 -3.85 -3.00
CA LYS A 52 29.53 -3.25 -3.66
C LYS A 52 29.22 -2.73 -5.07
N ASN A 53 28.36 -3.43 -5.82
CA ASN A 53 27.93 -2.99 -7.15
C ASN A 53 27.23 -1.62 -7.08
N LEU A 54 26.41 -1.39 -6.05
CA LEU A 54 25.76 -0.09 -5.84
C LEU A 54 26.76 1.03 -5.52
N ILE A 55 27.88 0.73 -4.82
CA ILE A 55 28.94 1.72 -4.64
C ILE A 55 29.57 2.08 -5.97
N ASN A 56 29.85 1.09 -6.82
CA ASN A 56 30.50 1.33 -8.12
C ASN A 56 29.60 2.15 -9.06
N GLU A 57 28.29 1.90 -9.02
CA GLU A 57 27.31 2.55 -9.91
C GLU A 57 26.88 3.93 -9.40
N PHE A 58 26.65 4.06 -8.10
CA PHE A 58 26.04 5.26 -7.52
C PHE A 58 26.92 5.96 -6.49
N GLY A 59 28.07 5.40 -6.11
CA GLY A 59 28.82 5.88 -4.95
C GLY A 59 28.12 5.51 -3.64
N GLY A 60 28.33 6.31 -2.59
CA GLY A 60 27.68 6.08 -1.29
C GLY A 60 28.51 5.19 -0.35
N LYS A 61 27.86 4.59 0.64
CA LYS A 61 28.50 3.78 1.71
C LYS A 61 27.79 2.45 1.86
N VAL A 62 28.54 1.41 2.27
CA VAL A 62 27.99 0.11 2.64
C VAL A 62 28.38 -0.21 4.07
N GLU A 63 27.38 -0.56 4.87
CA GLU A 63 27.56 -0.99 6.26
C GLU A 63 26.99 -2.40 6.45
N LYS A 64 27.66 -3.21 7.31
CA LYS A 64 27.15 -4.51 7.72
C LYS A 64 26.23 -4.33 8.92
N ILE A 65 24.95 -4.68 8.78
CA ILE A 65 23.97 -4.58 9.87
C ILE A 65 23.99 -5.88 10.67
N LYS A 66 24.24 -5.78 11.99
CA LYS A 66 24.00 -6.88 12.93
C LYS A 66 22.52 -6.96 13.22
N LYS A 67 21.92 -8.17 13.24
CA LYS A 67 20.47 -8.38 13.52
C LYS A 67 19.90 -7.59 14.72
N ARG A 68 20.74 -7.30 15.72
CA ARG A 68 20.37 -6.53 16.93
C ARG A 68 20.18 -5.03 16.71
N ASN A 69 20.72 -4.45 15.63
CA ASN A 69 20.63 -3.00 15.37
C ASN A 69 19.42 -2.62 14.50
N TRP A 70 18.73 -3.58 13.92
CA TRP A 70 17.55 -3.35 13.09
C TRP A 70 16.45 -2.58 13.82
N ALA A 71 16.18 -2.95 15.08
CA ALA A 71 15.19 -2.29 15.92
C ALA A 71 15.57 -0.84 16.30
N ARG A 72 16.86 -0.49 16.25
CA ARG A 72 17.34 0.87 16.56
C ARG A 72 17.41 1.78 15.33
N ILE A 73 17.69 1.24 14.16
CA ILE A 73 17.72 2.00 12.89
C ILE A 73 16.28 2.36 12.47
N ASN A 74 15.33 1.49 12.81
CA ASN A 74 13.89 1.71 12.67
C ASN A 74 13.22 2.20 13.95
N ALA A 75 13.98 2.75 14.92
CA ALA A 75 13.36 3.46 16.04
C ALA A 75 12.51 4.59 15.44
N PRO A 76 11.22 4.65 15.71
CA PRO A 76 10.31 5.56 15.04
C PRO A 76 10.77 6.99 15.29
N SER A 77 11.28 7.66 14.26
CA SER A 77 11.08 9.10 14.18
C SER A 77 9.58 9.24 14.31
N LYS A 78 9.09 10.00 15.28
CA LYS A 78 7.65 10.21 15.50
C LYS A 78 7.04 10.74 14.19
N ARG A 79 6.62 9.81 13.32
CA ARG A 79 5.90 10.21 12.10
C ARG A 79 4.61 10.88 12.53
N PRO A 80 4.22 11.97 11.89
CA PRO A 80 2.95 12.61 12.19
C PRO A 80 1.82 11.62 11.91
N LEU A 81 0.75 11.67 12.71
CA LEU A 81 -0.46 10.90 12.47
C LEU A 81 -1.03 11.21 11.09
N ILE A 82 -1.29 10.17 10.33
CA ILE A 82 -1.89 10.32 9.00
C ILE A 82 -3.41 10.36 9.17
N LYS A 83 -4.02 11.45 8.72
CA LYS A 83 -5.49 11.63 8.75
C LYS A 83 -6.08 11.22 7.41
N ILE A 84 -6.95 10.22 7.43
CA ILE A 84 -7.72 9.79 6.27
C ILE A 84 -9.17 10.20 6.46
N ARG A 85 -9.58 11.22 5.74
CA ARG A 85 -10.85 11.90 5.95
C ARG A 85 -10.99 12.31 7.42
N ASP A 86 -12.22 12.35 7.91
CA ASP A 86 -12.58 12.58 9.31
C ASP A 86 -12.70 11.28 10.13
N GLN A 87 -12.48 10.12 9.52
CA GLN A 87 -12.85 8.82 10.08
C GLN A 87 -11.68 7.99 10.58
N ILE A 88 -10.49 8.09 9.95
CA ILE A 88 -9.36 7.23 10.27
C ILE A 88 -8.13 8.04 10.64
N LEU A 89 -7.40 7.56 11.64
CA LEU A 89 -6.05 7.98 11.97
C LEU A 89 -5.11 6.79 11.85
N VAL A 90 -4.03 6.93 11.09
CA VAL A 90 -2.98 5.92 11.01
C VAL A 90 -1.79 6.38 11.83
N SER A 91 -1.29 5.49 12.68
CA SER A 91 -0.11 5.67 13.55
C SER A 91 0.95 4.63 13.18
N ASP A 92 2.21 5.00 13.22
CA ASP A 92 3.33 4.06 13.12
C ASP A 92 3.70 3.41 14.47
N ASN A 93 3.09 3.87 15.56
CA ASN A 93 3.36 3.37 16.90
C ASN A 93 2.37 2.27 17.31
N PRO A 94 2.80 1.01 17.44
CA PRO A 94 1.95 -0.11 17.83
C PRO A 94 1.75 -0.21 19.36
N ASN A 95 2.31 0.69 20.15
CA ASN A 95 2.20 0.63 21.61
C ASN A 95 0.74 0.79 22.06
N LEU A 96 0.23 -0.19 22.78
CA LEU A 96 -1.16 -0.29 23.20
C LEU A 96 -1.64 0.92 24.00
N GLU A 97 -0.80 1.46 24.89
CA GLU A 97 -1.14 2.63 25.70
C GLU A 97 -1.25 3.90 24.85
N SER A 98 -0.32 4.05 23.89
CA SER A 98 -0.38 5.13 22.91
C SER A 98 -1.65 5.07 22.08
N LEU A 99 -2.04 3.87 21.61
CA LEU A 99 -3.27 3.67 20.84
C LEU A 99 -4.53 3.95 21.68
N LYS A 100 -4.57 3.50 22.94
CA LYS A 100 -5.65 3.82 23.88
C LYS A 100 -5.76 5.35 24.09
N SER A 101 -4.63 6.02 24.28
CA SER A 101 -4.58 7.48 24.41
C SER A 101 -5.11 8.19 23.17
N LEU A 102 -4.71 7.73 21.97
CA LEU A 102 -5.22 8.27 20.71
C LEU A 102 -6.73 8.07 20.57
N LYS A 103 -7.23 6.87 20.91
CA LYS A 103 -8.66 6.57 20.87
C LYS A 103 -9.46 7.45 21.83
N LYS A 104 -8.92 7.73 23.02
CA LYS A 104 -9.53 8.66 24.00
C LYS A 104 -9.57 10.11 23.46
N LYS A 105 -8.50 10.56 22.77
CA LYS A 105 -8.44 11.90 22.17
C LYS A 105 -9.30 12.05 20.92
N HIS A 106 -9.58 10.95 20.23
CA HIS A 106 -10.31 10.92 18.96
C HIS A 106 -11.41 9.84 19.00
N PRO A 107 -12.43 9.94 19.87
CA PRO A 107 -13.41 8.88 20.11
C PRO A 107 -14.20 8.49 18.85
N ASN A 108 -14.41 9.45 17.92
CA ASN A 108 -15.17 9.25 16.70
C ASN A 108 -14.30 8.75 15.52
N LYS A 109 -13.01 8.44 15.76
CA LYS A 109 -12.10 7.97 14.72
C LYS A 109 -11.68 6.53 14.94
N LYS A 110 -11.56 5.79 13.85
CA LYS A 110 -10.89 4.49 13.85
C LYS A 110 -9.38 4.71 13.88
N ILE A 111 -8.69 4.07 14.81
CA ILE A 111 -7.22 4.15 14.91
C ILE A 111 -6.64 2.90 14.29
N ILE A 112 -5.71 3.07 13.37
CA ILE A 112 -4.97 1.98 12.71
C ILE A 112 -3.49 2.14 13.04
N ALA A 113 -2.88 1.09 13.57
CA ALA A 113 -1.44 1.03 13.81
C ALA A 113 -0.76 0.24 12.68
N ILE A 114 0.10 0.91 11.92
CA ILE A 114 0.96 0.27 10.92
C ILE A 114 2.41 0.62 11.26
N PRO A 115 3.11 -0.24 12.00
CA PRO A 115 4.53 -0.04 12.28
C PRO A 115 5.33 0.06 11.00
N ALA A 116 6.43 0.83 11.03
CA ALA A 116 7.36 0.87 9.93
C ALA A 116 7.89 -0.56 9.67
N ALA A 117 7.67 -1.05 8.46
CA ALA A 117 8.04 -2.40 8.02
C ALA A 117 8.65 -2.34 6.62
N LEU A 118 9.22 -3.45 6.18
CA LEU A 118 9.77 -3.58 4.81
C LEU A 118 8.68 -3.70 3.74
N ALA A 119 7.44 -4.04 4.12
CA ALA A 119 6.34 -4.12 3.18
C ALA A 119 5.82 -2.73 2.80
N PHE A 120 5.41 -2.59 1.54
CA PHE A 120 4.78 -1.38 1.01
C PHE A 120 3.41 -1.12 1.67
N GLY A 121 3.06 0.17 1.84
CA GLY A 121 1.72 0.54 2.31
C GLY A 121 1.65 1.02 3.76
N THR A 122 2.56 1.90 4.19
CA THR A 122 2.52 2.52 5.54
C THR A 122 1.45 3.61 5.69
N GLY A 123 0.73 3.95 4.62
CA GLY A 123 -0.35 4.94 4.63
C GLY A 123 0.06 6.37 4.28
N ASP A 124 1.34 6.73 4.39
CA ASP A 124 1.89 8.05 4.04
C ASP A 124 2.15 8.21 2.53
N HIS A 125 2.43 7.12 1.83
CA HIS A 125 2.63 7.15 0.39
C HIS A 125 1.40 7.70 -0.35
N ALA A 126 1.63 8.46 -1.41
CA ALA A 126 0.57 9.12 -2.19
C ALA A 126 -0.51 8.14 -2.66
N THR A 127 -0.11 6.97 -3.19
CA THR A 127 -1.03 5.94 -3.70
C THR A 127 -1.86 5.33 -2.59
N THR A 128 -1.22 4.89 -1.50
CA THR A 128 -1.90 4.28 -0.36
C THR A 128 -2.89 5.24 0.29
N SER A 129 -2.47 6.49 0.52
CA SER A 129 -3.37 7.51 1.11
C SER A 129 -4.55 7.87 0.20
N THR A 130 -4.39 7.76 -1.12
CA THR A 130 -5.48 7.97 -2.09
C THR A 130 -6.45 6.80 -2.06
N CYS A 131 -5.96 5.55 -2.11
CA CYS A 131 -6.81 4.35 -1.97
C CYS A 131 -7.62 4.39 -0.67
N LEU A 132 -6.98 4.68 0.45
CA LEU A 132 -7.65 4.80 1.76
C LEU A 132 -8.80 5.81 1.73
N ARG A 133 -8.60 6.99 1.13
CA ARG A 133 -9.65 8.01 1.03
C ARG A 133 -10.82 7.53 0.18
N ILE A 134 -10.54 6.92 -0.97
CA ILE A 134 -11.58 6.41 -1.87
C ILE A 134 -12.38 5.30 -1.17
N ILE A 135 -11.70 4.33 -0.53
CA ILE A 135 -12.35 3.24 0.21
C ILE A 135 -13.25 3.79 1.32
N VAL A 136 -12.75 4.75 2.11
CA VAL A 136 -13.55 5.38 3.16
C VAL A 136 -14.77 6.11 2.60
N ASP A 137 -14.63 6.81 1.47
CA ASP A 137 -15.76 7.53 0.86
C ASP A 137 -16.81 6.57 0.33
N ILE A 138 -16.42 5.47 -0.34
CA ILE A 138 -17.35 4.43 -0.83
C ILE A 138 -18.04 3.73 0.35
N SER A 139 -17.30 3.35 1.39
CA SER A 139 -17.85 2.62 2.53
C SER A 139 -18.92 3.40 3.31
N LYS A 140 -18.91 4.73 3.25
CA LYS A 140 -19.96 5.56 3.85
C LYS A 140 -21.34 5.27 3.28
N LYS A 141 -21.44 4.92 1.98
CA LYS A 141 -22.71 4.53 1.35
C LYS A 141 -23.26 3.27 1.99
N TYR A 142 -22.44 2.21 2.06
CA TYR A 142 -22.85 0.93 2.67
C TYR A 142 -23.23 1.09 4.14
N LEU A 143 -22.46 1.88 4.90
CA LEU A 143 -22.80 2.19 6.31
C LEU A 143 -24.13 2.91 6.46
N LYS A 144 -24.41 3.87 5.59
CA LYS A 144 -25.69 4.62 5.60
C LYS A 144 -26.88 3.73 5.23
N GLU A 145 -26.69 2.88 4.22
CA GLU A 145 -27.72 1.97 3.73
C GLU A 145 -27.86 0.70 4.59
N LYS A 146 -26.95 0.48 5.53
CA LYS A 146 -26.85 -0.72 6.38
C LYS A 146 -26.80 -2.02 5.55
N THR A 147 -26.13 -1.98 4.43
CA THR A 147 -25.97 -3.12 3.52
C THR A 147 -24.64 -3.82 3.75
N ASP A 148 -24.66 -5.16 3.66
CA ASP A 148 -23.47 -5.97 3.69
C ASP A 148 -22.62 -5.73 2.45
N TRP A 149 -21.29 -5.69 2.65
CA TRP A 149 -20.37 -5.52 1.54
C TRP A 149 -19.07 -6.28 1.75
N SER A 150 -18.39 -6.55 0.66
CA SER A 150 -17.18 -7.35 0.60
C SER A 150 -16.02 -6.58 -0.04
N PHE A 151 -14.81 -6.89 0.42
CA PHE A 151 -13.58 -6.22 0.00
C PHE A 151 -12.49 -7.22 -0.35
N CYS A 152 -11.81 -7.01 -1.47
CA CYS A 152 -10.64 -7.76 -1.88
C CYS A 152 -9.44 -6.83 -2.07
N ASP A 153 -8.31 -7.13 -1.42
CA ASP A 153 -7.06 -6.37 -1.46
C ASP A 153 -6.00 -7.12 -2.26
N ILE A 154 -5.78 -6.71 -3.51
CA ILE A 154 -4.82 -7.33 -4.43
C ILE A 154 -3.46 -6.64 -4.27
N GLY A 155 -2.42 -7.40 -3.89
CA GLY A 155 -1.13 -6.85 -3.48
C GLY A 155 -1.26 -6.14 -2.13
N THR A 156 -1.70 -6.89 -1.11
CA THR A 156 -2.13 -6.33 0.18
C THR A 156 -0.99 -5.65 0.97
N GLY A 157 0.27 -6.00 0.71
CA GLY A 157 1.43 -5.41 1.37
C GLY A 157 1.33 -5.45 2.90
N THR A 158 1.21 -4.29 3.55
CA THR A 158 1.04 -4.19 5.01
C THR A 158 -0.36 -4.59 5.51
N GLY A 159 -1.33 -4.84 4.63
CA GLY A 159 -2.71 -5.12 4.99
C GLY A 159 -3.55 -3.88 5.33
N ILE A 160 -3.02 -2.67 5.17
CA ILE A 160 -3.69 -1.43 5.62
C ILE A 160 -5.04 -1.21 4.95
N LEU A 161 -5.19 -1.53 3.65
CA LEU A 161 -6.46 -1.35 2.93
C LEU A 161 -7.48 -2.36 3.42
N ALA A 162 -7.08 -3.63 3.59
CA ALA A 162 -7.94 -4.69 4.15
C ALA A 162 -8.40 -4.37 5.59
N ILE A 163 -7.47 -3.94 6.47
CA ILE A 163 -7.78 -3.50 7.84
C ILE A 163 -8.76 -2.32 7.80
N THR A 164 -8.53 -1.35 6.91
CA THR A 164 -9.42 -0.19 6.74
C THR A 164 -10.82 -0.63 6.33
N ALA A 165 -10.94 -1.50 5.33
CA ALA A 165 -12.24 -1.99 4.86
C ALA A 165 -13.01 -2.70 5.98
N LYS A 166 -12.35 -3.56 6.77
CA LYS A 166 -12.99 -4.24 7.91
C LYS A 166 -13.45 -3.27 8.97
N LEU A 167 -12.61 -2.32 9.36
CA LEU A 167 -12.98 -1.28 10.33
C LEU A 167 -14.10 -0.36 9.82
N MET A 168 -14.24 -0.22 8.51
CA MET A 168 -15.34 0.52 7.87
C MET A 168 -16.59 -0.34 7.63
N GLY A 169 -16.64 -1.56 8.17
CA GLY A 169 -17.84 -2.38 8.20
C GLY A 169 -17.95 -3.41 7.08
N ALA A 170 -16.88 -3.75 6.38
CA ALA A 170 -16.90 -4.87 5.43
C ALA A 170 -17.18 -6.19 6.14
N ASN A 171 -18.15 -6.96 5.66
CA ASN A 171 -18.54 -8.24 6.24
C ASN A 171 -17.55 -9.34 5.85
N ARG A 172 -17.11 -9.35 4.60
CA ARG A 172 -16.11 -10.27 4.06
C ARG A 172 -14.91 -9.47 3.55
N VAL A 173 -13.72 -9.78 4.07
CA VAL A 173 -12.46 -9.15 3.65
C VAL A 173 -11.44 -10.23 3.32
N GLU A 174 -10.91 -10.18 2.12
CA GLU A 174 -9.78 -11.01 1.70
C GLU A 174 -8.67 -10.11 1.16
N GLY A 175 -7.43 -10.53 1.36
CA GLY A 175 -6.27 -9.90 0.75
C GLY A 175 -5.21 -10.94 0.41
N PHE A 176 -4.45 -10.68 -0.63
CA PHE A 176 -3.35 -11.54 -1.00
C PHE A 176 -2.16 -10.75 -1.55
N ASP A 177 -1.00 -11.37 -1.46
CA ASP A 177 0.24 -10.87 -2.02
C ASP A 177 1.07 -12.05 -2.52
N PHE A 178 1.93 -11.83 -3.51
CA PHE A 178 2.85 -12.86 -3.96
C PHE A 178 4.06 -13.01 -3.05
N ASP A 179 4.34 -11.98 -2.21
CA ASP A 179 5.46 -11.94 -1.28
C ASP A 179 5.08 -12.55 0.09
N PRO A 180 5.66 -13.68 0.49
CA PRO A 180 5.42 -14.29 1.80
C PRO A 180 5.76 -13.37 2.99
N GLU A 181 6.72 -12.44 2.80
CA GLU A 181 7.06 -11.47 3.85
C GLU A 181 5.93 -10.44 4.02
N ALA A 182 5.33 -9.96 2.93
CA ALA A 182 4.16 -9.10 2.97
C ALA A 182 2.98 -9.78 3.69
N ILE A 183 2.74 -11.07 3.41
CA ILE A 183 1.71 -11.86 4.12
C ILE A 183 1.96 -11.92 5.62
N THR A 184 3.21 -12.17 6.01
CA THR A 184 3.60 -12.20 7.43
C THR A 184 3.38 -10.85 8.12
N ILE A 185 3.73 -9.76 7.43
CA ILE A 185 3.55 -8.39 7.93
C ILE A 185 2.06 -8.03 8.01
N ALA A 186 1.27 -8.36 6.99
CA ALA A 186 -0.18 -8.10 6.99
C ALA A 186 -0.89 -8.79 8.15
N LYS A 187 -0.62 -10.09 8.37
CA LYS A 187 -1.17 -10.85 9.49
C LYS A 187 -0.80 -10.24 10.83
N ARG A 188 0.47 -9.89 11.03
CA ARG A 188 0.93 -9.20 12.24
C ARG A 188 0.21 -7.86 12.45
N ASN A 189 -0.02 -7.09 11.40
CA ASN A 189 -0.71 -5.81 11.51
C ASN A 189 -2.19 -5.99 11.83
N ILE A 190 -2.83 -7.04 11.33
CA ILE A 190 -4.19 -7.43 11.70
C ILE A 190 -4.27 -7.70 13.22
N ASP A 191 -3.34 -8.50 13.75
CA ASP A 191 -3.26 -8.81 15.18
C ASP A 191 -3.03 -7.55 16.03
N ILE A 192 -2.09 -6.66 15.63
CA ILE A 192 -1.81 -5.39 16.31
C ILE A 192 -3.06 -4.52 16.41
N ASN A 193 -3.90 -4.53 15.38
CA ASN A 193 -5.12 -3.72 15.34
C ASN A 193 -6.33 -4.42 15.97
N SER A 194 -6.18 -5.67 16.44
CA SER A 194 -7.25 -6.50 17.01
C SER A 194 -8.47 -6.53 16.09
N VAL A 195 -8.22 -6.82 14.82
CA VAL A 195 -9.26 -6.90 13.79
C VAL A 195 -9.36 -8.36 13.34
N ASP A 196 -10.52 -8.95 13.54
CA ASP A 196 -10.78 -10.35 13.19
C ASP A 196 -11.41 -10.49 11.79
N ASP A 197 -11.52 -11.71 11.30
CA ASP A 197 -12.22 -12.08 10.04
C ASP A 197 -11.68 -11.38 8.79
N ILE A 198 -10.36 -11.27 8.68
CA ILE A 198 -9.66 -10.91 7.45
C ILE A 198 -8.87 -12.13 6.98
N GLN A 199 -9.15 -12.62 5.78
CA GLN A 199 -8.41 -13.72 5.18
C GLN A 199 -7.22 -13.19 4.40
N ILE A 200 -5.99 -13.52 4.85
CA ILE A 200 -4.75 -13.14 4.17
C ILE A 200 -3.99 -14.39 3.76
N TYR A 201 -3.66 -14.48 2.47
CA TYR A 201 -2.98 -15.65 1.90
C TYR A 201 -1.99 -15.26 0.80
N GLU A 202 -1.00 -16.12 0.58
CA GLU A 202 -0.02 -15.97 -0.50
C GLU A 202 -0.67 -16.35 -1.83
N LYS A 203 -0.61 -15.43 -2.81
CA LYS A 203 -1.11 -15.64 -4.16
C LYS A 203 -0.54 -14.63 -5.13
N ASP A 204 -0.08 -15.10 -6.27
CA ASP A 204 0.26 -14.24 -7.40
C ASP A 204 -1.01 -13.85 -8.16
N VAL A 205 -1.17 -12.55 -8.45
CA VAL A 205 -2.29 -12.04 -9.23
C VAL A 205 -2.36 -12.66 -10.63
N PHE A 206 -1.24 -13.04 -11.23
CA PHE A 206 -1.23 -13.73 -12.53
C PHE A 206 -1.90 -15.12 -12.46
N GLN A 207 -1.81 -15.78 -11.30
CA GLN A 207 -2.40 -17.10 -11.04
C GLN A 207 -3.73 -17.01 -10.29
N TRP A 208 -4.15 -15.80 -9.89
CA TRP A 208 -5.41 -15.62 -9.21
C TRP A 208 -6.56 -15.77 -10.20
N LEU A 209 -7.49 -16.66 -9.88
CA LEU A 209 -8.72 -16.86 -10.63
C LEU A 209 -9.88 -16.45 -9.74
N PRO A 210 -10.62 -15.40 -10.11
CA PRO A 210 -11.84 -15.05 -9.37
C PRO A 210 -12.86 -16.19 -9.46
N SER A 211 -13.50 -16.47 -8.35
CA SER A 211 -14.57 -17.47 -8.33
C SER A 211 -15.80 -16.92 -9.05
N GLU A 212 -16.39 -17.66 -9.98
CA GLU A 212 -17.64 -17.30 -10.67
C GLU A 212 -18.81 -17.05 -9.69
N ARG A 213 -18.74 -17.65 -8.49
CA ARG A 213 -19.78 -17.53 -7.45
C ARG A 213 -19.51 -16.44 -6.42
N LYS A 214 -18.35 -15.76 -6.47
CA LYS A 214 -17.94 -14.78 -5.46
C LYS A 214 -17.49 -13.50 -6.16
N SER A 215 -18.38 -12.55 -6.30
CA SER A 215 -18.04 -11.19 -6.67
C SER A 215 -17.74 -10.32 -5.43
N TRP A 216 -17.11 -9.17 -5.67
CA TRP A 216 -16.67 -8.25 -4.64
C TRP A 216 -17.30 -6.88 -4.84
N ASN A 217 -17.85 -6.31 -3.77
CA ASN A 217 -18.40 -4.97 -3.81
C ASN A 217 -17.32 -3.90 -4.01
N ILE A 218 -16.13 -4.13 -3.42
CA ILE A 218 -14.97 -3.27 -3.64
C ILE A 218 -13.75 -4.16 -3.84
N ILE A 219 -13.02 -3.92 -4.93
CA ILE A 219 -11.67 -4.45 -5.14
C ILE A 219 -10.70 -3.27 -5.10
N ALA A 220 -9.61 -3.41 -4.36
CA ALA A 220 -8.48 -2.50 -4.42
C ALA A 220 -7.24 -3.22 -4.96
N ALA A 221 -6.47 -2.54 -5.82
CA ALA A 221 -5.19 -3.01 -6.33
C ALA A 221 -4.21 -1.83 -6.40
N ASN A 222 -3.33 -1.74 -5.41
CA ASN A 222 -2.28 -0.71 -5.38
C ASN A 222 -0.95 -1.32 -5.86
N ILE A 223 -0.91 -1.64 -7.16
CA ILE A 223 0.18 -2.36 -7.82
C ILE A 223 0.61 -1.65 -9.11
N PHE A 224 1.79 -1.99 -9.63
CA PHE A 224 2.32 -1.34 -10.83
C PHE A 224 1.52 -1.64 -12.10
N ALA A 225 1.52 -0.69 -13.04
CA ALA A 225 0.77 -0.79 -14.30
C ALA A 225 1.13 -2.02 -15.14
N ASN A 226 2.39 -2.45 -15.16
CA ASN A 226 2.85 -3.65 -15.88
C ASN A 226 2.30 -4.96 -15.28
N VAL A 227 1.95 -4.98 -14.01
CA VAL A 227 1.28 -6.11 -13.36
C VAL A 227 -0.24 -5.98 -13.50
N LEU A 228 -0.75 -4.75 -13.41
CA LEU A 228 -2.18 -4.46 -13.46
C LEU A 228 -2.79 -4.74 -14.84
N ASN A 229 -2.20 -4.17 -15.92
CA ASN A 229 -2.77 -4.22 -17.27
C ASN A 229 -3.09 -5.64 -17.75
N PRO A 230 -2.18 -6.63 -17.67
CA PRO A 230 -2.47 -7.99 -18.12
C PRO A 230 -3.53 -8.71 -17.25
N ASN A 231 -3.83 -8.20 -16.08
CA ASN A 231 -4.78 -8.81 -15.14
C ASN A 231 -6.10 -8.05 -15.03
N LEU A 232 -6.23 -6.90 -15.72
CA LEU A 232 -7.33 -5.96 -15.49
C LEU A 232 -8.70 -6.55 -15.85
N GLU A 233 -8.79 -7.34 -16.94
CA GLU A 233 -10.02 -8.01 -17.35
C GLU A 233 -10.57 -8.93 -16.27
N LYS A 234 -9.73 -9.82 -15.74
CA LYS A 234 -10.17 -10.76 -14.68
C LYS A 234 -10.44 -10.06 -13.35
N ILE A 235 -9.70 -8.97 -13.03
CA ILE A 235 -9.98 -8.17 -11.85
C ILE A 235 -11.35 -7.50 -11.99
N TRP A 236 -11.63 -6.93 -13.16
CA TRP A 236 -12.91 -6.29 -13.46
C TRP A 236 -14.08 -7.28 -13.45
N SER A 237 -13.89 -8.50 -13.98
CA SER A 237 -14.92 -9.55 -13.95
C SER A 237 -15.34 -9.92 -12.53
N ALA A 238 -14.42 -9.84 -11.58
CA ALA A 238 -14.67 -10.14 -10.17
C ALA A 238 -15.40 -9.03 -9.40
N VAL A 239 -15.54 -7.83 -9.96
CA VAL A 239 -16.31 -6.74 -9.35
C VAL A 239 -17.80 -7.03 -9.53
N SER A 240 -18.56 -6.94 -8.46
CA SER A 240 -20.03 -7.12 -8.48
C SER A 240 -20.71 -6.00 -9.28
N ASN A 241 -21.93 -6.23 -9.72
CA ASN A 241 -22.80 -5.15 -10.20
C ASN A 241 -22.92 -4.08 -9.09
N ASP A 242 -22.95 -2.82 -9.48
CA ASP A 242 -22.86 -1.64 -8.59
C ASP A 242 -21.60 -1.57 -7.72
N GLY A 243 -20.65 -2.48 -7.94
CA GLY A 243 -19.39 -2.53 -7.21
C GLY A 243 -18.35 -1.56 -7.74
N HIS A 244 -17.23 -1.50 -7.04
CA HIS A 244 -16.18 -0.52 -7.26
C HIS A 244 -14.81 -1.21 -7.44
N LEU A 245 -14.01 -0.67 -8.36
CA LEU A 245 -12.59 -1.01 -8.50
C LEU A 245 -11.75 0.24 -8.23
N VAL A 246 -10.83 0.13 -7.27
CA VAL A 246 -9.86 1.18 -6.90
C VAL A 246 -8.47 0.70 -7.27
N ILE A 247 -7.87 1.31 -8.28
CA ILE A 247 -6.51 0.97 -8.70
C ILE A 247 -5.56 2.15 -8.51
N SER A 248 -4.33 1.85 -8.10
CA SER A 248 -3.28 2.83 -7.85
C SER A 248 -1.89 2.19 -8.01
N GLY A 249 -0.82 2.94 -7.71
CA GLY A 249 0.55 2.49 -7.97
C GLY A 249 0.97 2.76 -9.42
N ILE A 250 0.27 3.64 -10.10
CA ILE A 250 0.46 3.94 -11.52
C ILE A 250 1.18 5.28 -11.65
N LEU A 251 2.35 5.27 -12.28
CA LEU A 251 3.05 6.50 -12.65
C LEU A 251 2.26 7.27 -13.73
N ASN A 252 2.34 8.60 -13.68
CA ASN A 252 1.64 9.45 -14.62
C ASN A 252 2.00 9.16 -16.09
N GLU A 253 3.22 8.71 -16.38
CA GLU A 253 3.65 8.29 -17.72
C GLU A 253 2.91 7.04 -18.22
N HIS A 254 2.43 6.17 -17.33
CA HIS A 254 1.74 4.92 -17.66
C HIS A 254 0.20 5.03 -17.62
N HIS A 255 -0.37 6.18 -17.20
CA HIS A 255 -1.81 6.29 -17.00
C HIS A 255 -2.63 6.06 -18.27
N LYS A 256 -2.10 6.47 -19.44
CA LYS A 256 -2.79 6.29 -20.72
C LYS A 256 -2.96 4.81 -21.07
N SER A 257 -1.91 3.99 -20.89
CA SER A 257 -1.99 2.56 -21.17
C SER A 257 -3.04 1.86 -20.30
N VAL A 258 -3.17 2.27 -19.03
CA VAL A 258 -4.21 1.72 -18.14
C VAL A 258 -5.61 2.12 -18.62
N ILE A 259 -5.81 3.36 -19.07
CA ILE A 259 -7.11 3.81 -19.62
C ILE A 259 -7.44 3.05 -20.92
N GLU A 260 -6.48 2.84 -21.80
CA GLU A 260 -6.66 2.08 -23.03
C GLU A 260 -7.04 0.63 -22.74
N THR A 261 -6.32 -0.03 -21.84
CA THR A 261 -6.65 -1.38 -21.39
C THR A 261 -8.03 -1.45 -20.74
N SER A 262 -8.40 -0.46 -19.93
CA SER A 262 -9.73 -0.40 -19.31
C SER A 262 -10.83 -0.31 -20.37
N LYS A 263 -10.65 0.56 -21.37
CA LYS A 263 -11.61 0.72 -22.47
C LYS A 263 -11.77 -0.56 -23.29
N SER A 264 -10.66 -1.24 -23.62
CA SER A 264 -10.70 -2.52 -24.37
C SER A 264 -11.46 -3.61 -23.59
N ASN A 265 -11.47 -3.54 -22.26
CA ASN A 265 -12.21 -4.45 -21.39
C ASN A 265 -13.65 -3.97 -21.09
N GLY A 266 -14.17 -3.00 -21.84
CA GLY A 266 -15.53 -2.49 -21.65
C GLY A 266 -15.78 -1.79 -20.31
N MET A 267 -14.74 -1.31 -19.65
CA MET A 267 -14.88 -0.62 -18.39
C MET A 267 -15.37 0.83 -18.60
N PRO A 268 -16.17 1.38 -17.68
CA PRO A 268 -16.64 2.77 -17.77
C PRO A 268 -15.48 3.76 -17.60
N THR A 269 -15.75 5.04 -17.85
CA THR A 269 -14.79 6.11 -17.59
C THR A 269 -14.55 6.24 -16.08
N PRO A 270 -13.31 6.20 -15.60
CA PRO A 270 -13.02 6.29 -14.17
C PRO A 270 -13.03 7.72 -13.64
N ASN A 271 -13.22 7.86 -12.33
CA ASN A 271 -12.78 9.03 -11.60
C ASN A 271 -11.27 8.97 -11.42
N ILE A 272 -10.55 10.00 -11.86
CA ILE A 272 -9.08 10.05 -11.85
C ILE A 272 -8.61 10.93 -10.71
N HIS A 273 -7.68 10.41 -9.91
CA HIS A 273 -7.05 11.12 -8.80
C HIS A 273 -5.54 11.20 -9.03
N THR A 274 -5.00 12.40 -9.14
CA THR A 274 -3.56 12.63 -9.30
C THR A 274 -2.96 13.19 -8.02
N LYS A 275 -1.83 12.64 -7.59
CA LYS A 275 -1.07 13.14 -6.44
C LYS A 275 0.44 12.99 -6.69
N GLY A 276 1.12 14.12 -6.92
CA GLY A 276 2.50 14.11 -7.39
C GLY A 276 2.60 13.41 -8.75
N LYS A 277 3.51 12.46 -8.87
CA LYS A 277 3.70 11.65 -10.08
C LYS A 277 2.76 10.43 -10.18
N TRP A 278 1.90 10.22 -9.19
CA TRP A 278 1.05 9.03 -9.08
C TRP A 278 -0.39 9.32 -9.51
N VAL A 279 -0.95 8.37 -10.22
CA VAL A 279 -2.35 8.38 -10.65
C VAL A 279 -3.08 7.18 -10.03
N SER A 280 -4.30 7.43 -9.58
CA SER A 280 -5.21 6.41 -9.08
C SER A 280 -6.53 6.54 -9.83
N PHE A 281 -7.18 5.42 -10.08
CA PHE A 281 -8.45 5.36 -10.78
C PHE A 281 -9.51 4.71 -9.88
N HIS A 282 -10.70 5.23 -9.94
CA HIS A 282 -11.86 4.65 -9.29
C HIS A 282 -12.93 4.42 -10.35
N TYR A 283 -13.26 3.15 -10.58
CA TYR A 283 -14.31 2.69 -11.47
C TYR A 283 -15.51 2.25 -10.65
N GLN A 284 -16.70 2.51 -11.15
CA GLN A 284 -17.95 1.94 -10.63
C GLN A 284 -18.61 1.15 -11.75
N LYS A 285 -18.94 -0.12 -11.48
CA LYS A 285 -19.64 -1.00 -12.41
C LYS A 285 -21.12 -0.65 -12.38
N SER A 286 -21.72 -0.41 -13.52
CA SER A 286 -23.17 -0.25 -13.63
C SER A 286 -23.89 -1.61 -13.48
N GLN A 287 -25.18 -1.55 -13.20
CA GLN A 287 -26.05 -2.74 -13.20
C GLN A 287 -26.03 -3.47 -14.52
#